data_07e03801d7c7c320780a0d021592e573
#
_entry.id   07e03801d7c7c320780a0d021592e573
#
_cell.length_a   1.000
_cell.length_b   1.000
_cell.length_c   1.000
_cell.angle_alpha   90.00
_cell.angle_beta   90.00
_cell.angle_gamma   90.00
#
_symmetry.space_group_name_H-M   'P 1'
#
loop_
_entity.id
_entity.type
_entity.pdbx_description
1 polymer ?
#
loop_
_entity_poly.entity_id
_entity_poly.type
_entity_poly.pdbx_seq_one_letter_code
_entity_poly.pdbx_strand_id
1 'polypeptide(L)'
;VATGGSIPKVSHLKEHDELLWQVLDDGLQGPFEIVNVDAHSDLAMFTGQLDIGNFISKMVDLGLVDRTLWVKDKGSMDFMDGFYNFAIGRTGEGLRLGSSLSVPFYFLNEDYAPRNALITSRELALTVVTDLSKPVFSDAKWILSIDYDYFGCRNPQAKDLEEMIKMIGAETISTLYTKGSTIRTLVEWQEFRNDIDRMAPGVFTAICRCLLPSFTYSTEEIMGKVVELSSFIHKSRDINNCLGIYLIDSVGSGFTDSAKHAEIDKCVKAWIDRLRYP
;
A
#
# COMPACT_ATOMS: atom_id res chain seq x y z
N VAL A 1 17.91 -21.71 26.27
CA VAL A 1 17.93 -22.61 25.10
C VAL A 1 17.30 -21.81 23.99
N ALA A 2 18.13 -21.29 23.08
CA ALA A 2 17.64 -20.60 21.88
C ALA A 2 16.92 -21.66 21.03
N THR A 3 15.61 -21.56 20.94
CA THR A 3 14.84 -22.27 19.92
C THR A 3 15.27 -21.65 18.59
N GLY A 4 16.01 -22.43 17.80
CA GLY A 4 16.51 -21.97 16.49
C GLY A 4 15.34 -21.58 15.60
N GLY A 5 15.00 -20.31 15.58
CA GLY A 5 14.09 -19.74 14.60
C GLY A 5 14.68 -19.97 13.21
N SER A 6 13.90 -20.49 12.29
CA SER A 6 14.35 -20.63 10.90
C SER A 6 14.56 -19.21 10.33
N ILE A 7 15.71 -18.99 9.70
CA ILE A 7 15.98 -17.75 8.98
C ILE A 7 14.88 -17.56 7.92
N PRO A 8 14.18 -16.40 7.89
CA PRO A 8 13.10 -16.19 6.94
C PRO A 8 13.63 -16.27 5.50
N LYS A 9 12.84 -16.92 4.64
CA LYS A 9 13.11 -16.97 3.19
C LYS A 9 13.04 -15.57 2.61
N VAL A 10 13.94 -15.24 1.69
CA VAL A 10 13.90 -14.01 0.90
C VAL A 10 13.53 -14.36 -0.54
N SER A 11 12.51 -13.75 -1.06
CA SER A 11 12.07 -13.88 -2.46
C SER A 11 12.16 -12.53 -3.16
N HIS A 12 12.58 -12.55 -4.43
CA HIS A 12 12.62 -11.37 -5.30
C HIS A 12 11.50 -11.50 -6.32
N LEU A 13 10.65 -10.49 -6.38
CA LEU A 13 9.49 -10.42 -7.25
C LEU A 13 9.64 -9.20 -8.18
N LYS A 14 9.05 -9.28 -9.36
CA LYS A 14 9.08 -8.18 -10.31
C LYS A 14 7.98 -7.17 -10.04
N GLU A 15 6.80 -7.65 -9.66
CA GLU A 15 5.62 -6.85 -9.41
C GLU A 15 4.87 -7.35 -8.17
N HIS A 16 4.08 -6.47 -7.56
CA HIS A 16 3.36 -6.75 -6.31
C HIS A 16 2.29 -7.85 -6.42
N ASP A 17 1.64 -8.00 -7.56
CA ASP A 17 0.65 -9.05 -7.77
C ASP A 17 1.24 -10.47 -7.72
N GLU A 18 2.54 -10.63 -7.97
CA GLU A 18 3.26 -11.89 -7.79
C GLU A 18 3.33 -12.33 -6.32
N LEU A 19 3.23 -11.39 -5.36
CA LEU A 19 3.37 -11.70 -3.94
C LEU A 19 2.31 -12.68 -3.44
N LEU A 20 1.07 -12.52 -3.86
CA LEU A 20 0.00 -13.46 -3.48
C LEU A 20 0.35 -14.89 -3.91
N TRP A 21 0.80 -15.07 -5.14
CA TRP A 21 1.15 -16.39 -5.67
C TRP A 21 2.38 -16.97 -4.95
N GLN A 22 3.39 -16.15 -4.70
CA GLN A 22 4.58 -16.59 -3.97
C GLN A 22 4.25 -17.02 -2.53
N VAL A 23 3.37 -16.30 -1.83
CA VAL A 23 2.89 -16.67 -0.48
C VAL A 23 2.17 -18.02 -0.49
N LEU A 24 1.35 -18.27 -1.51
CA LEU A 24 0.65 -19.54 -1.68
C LEU A 24 1.65 -20.69 -2.02
N ASP A 25 2.61 -20.44 -2.90
CA ASP A 25 3.64 -21.41 -3.27
C ASP A 25 4.58 -21.73 -2.09
N ASP A 26 4.84 -20.76 -1.22
CA ASP A 26 5.60 -20.96 0.02
C ASP A 26 4.78 -21.75 1.09
N GLY A 27 3.51 -22.05 0.81
CA GLY A 27 2.62 -22.82 1.68
C GLY A 27 2.22 -22.07 2.96
N LEU A 28 2.30 -20.74 2.97
CA LEU A 28 1.95 -19.94 4.14
C LEU A 28 0.44 -19.98 4.37
N GLN A 29 0.07 -20.24 5.63
CA GLN A 29 -1.32 -20.29 6.06
C GLN A 29 -1.62 -19.10 6.97
N GLY A 30 -2.70 -18.37 6.67
CA GLY A 30 -3.14 -17.23 7.44
C GLY A 30 -3.96 -17.59 8.69
N PRO A 31 -4.45 -16.58 9.43
CA PRO A 31 -4.11 -15.18 9.18
C PRO A 31 -2.72 -14.80 9.72
N PHE A 32 -2.05 -13.92 8.99
CA PHE A 32 -0.81 -13.27 9.42
C PHE A 32 -0.88 -11.76 9.13
N GLU A 33 0.04 -11.01 9.71
CA GLU A 33 0.20 -9.59 9.43
C GLU A 33 1.11 -9.39 8.21
N ILE A 34 0.79 -8.41 7.36
CA ILE A 34 1.71 -7.91 6.35
C ILE A 34 2.29 -6.57 6.79
N VAL A 35 3.61 -6.46 6.85
CA VAL A 35 4.33 -5.20 6.95
C VAL A 35 4.64 -4.77 5.53
N ASN A 36 3.86 -3.83 5.00
CA ASN A 36 3.99 -3.30 3.64
C ASN A 36 4.77 -1.99 3.67
N VAL A 37 5.99 -2.02 3.13
CA VAL A 37 6.87 -0.85 2.97
C VAL A 37 6.74 -0.39 1.53
N ASP A 38 5.98 0.69 1.30
CA ASP A 38 5.46 1.00 -0.02
C ASP A 38 5.03 2.47 -0.13
N ALA A 39 5.17 3.06 -1.30
CA ALA A 39 4.58 4.36 -1.62
C ALA A 39 3.05 4.29 -1.76
N HIS A 40 2.47 3.09 -1.95
CA HIS A 40 1.05 2.84 -2.19
C HIS A 40 0.44 1.97 -1.08
N SER A 41 -0.88 1.99 -0.96
CA SER A 41 -1.57 1.19 0.07
C SER A 41 -1.86 -0.25 -0.34
N ASP A 42 -1.91 -0.52 -1.63
CA ASP A 42 -2.27 -1.80 -2.26
C ASP A 42 -3.61 -2.41 -1.81
N LEU A 43 -4.47 -1.52 -1.34
CA LEU A 43 -5.83 -1.81 -0.85
C LEU A 43 -6.91 -1.44 -1.87
N ALA A 44 -6.55 -1.22 -3.13
CA ALA A 44 -7.52 -0.92 -4.16
C ALA A 44 -8.52 -2.09 -4.35
N MET A 45 -9.77 -1.71 -4.66
CA MET A 45 -10.88 -2.65 -4.84
C MET A 45 -11.28 -2.69 -6.29
N PHE A 46 -10.70 -3.58 -7.07
CA PHE A 46 -11.09 -3.76 -8.46
C PHE A 46 -12.04 -4.94 -8.64
N THR A 47 -12.90 -4.86 -9.64
CA THR A 47 -13.84 -5.92 -10.00
C THR A 47 -13.10 -7.10 -10.65
N GLY A 48 -12.68 -8.05 -9.85
CA GLY A 48 -12.40 -9.40 -10.34
C GLY A 48 -10.96 -9.84 -10.48
N GLN A 49 -10.04 -9.09 -11.04
CA GLN A 49 -8.67 -9.54 -11.30
C GLN A 49 -7.66 -9.09 -10.23
N LEU A 50 -6.64 -9.91 -9.99
CA LEU A 50 -5.48 -9.53 -9.21
C LEU A 50 -4.68 -8.47 -9.98
N ASP A 51 -4.24 -7.44 -9.28
CA ASP A 51 -3.51 -6.29 -9.81
C ASP A 51 -2.44 -5.86 -8.79
N ILE A 52 -1.43 -5.13 -9.23
CA ILE A 52 -0.34 -4.62 -8.39
C ILE A 52 -0.83 -3.75 -7.24
N GLY A 53 -1.95 -3.04 -7.38
CA GLY A 53 -2.51 -2.16 -6.34
C GLY A 53 -3.59 -2.81 -5.48
N ASN A 54 -3.91 -4.12 -5.62
CA ASN A 54 -5.01 -4.74 -4.89
C ASN A 54 -4.67 -6.09 -4.24
N PHE A 55 -3.42 -6.49 -4.24
CA PHE A 55 -3.02 -7.82 -3.75
C PHE A 55 -3.32 -8.00 -2.26
N ILE A 56 -3.15 -6.97 -1.41
CA ILE A 56 -3.49 -7.03 0.02
C ILE A 56 -4.98 -7.30 0.19
N SER A 57 -5.84 -6.60 -0.54
CA SER A 57 -7.29 -6.81 -0.50
C SER A 57 -7.67 -8.23 -0.89
N LYS A 58 -6.98 -8.82 -1.87
CA LYS A 58 -7.16 -10.22 -2.26
C LYS A 58 -6.69 -11.19 -1.18
N MET A 59 -5.56 -10.90 -0.53
CA MET A 59 -5.07 -11.72 0.58
C MET A 59 -6.04 -11.71 1.77
N VAL A 60 -6.67 -10.56 2.05
CA VAL A 60 -7.71 -10.46 3.08
C VAL A 60 -8.96 -11.26 2.67
N ASP A 61 -9.45 -11.13 1.43
CA ASP A 61 -10.60 -11.90 0.92
C ASP A 61 -10.37 -13.42 1.03
N LEU A 62 -9.13 -13.86 0.82
CA LEU A 62 -8.73 -15.26 0.98
C LEU A 62 -8.52 -15.68 2.46
N GLY A 63 -8.45 -14.74 3.38
CA GLY A 63 -8.21 -15.00 4.83
C GLY A 63 -6.76 -15.27 5.17
N LEU A 64 -5.84 -14.86 4.32
CA LEU A 64 -4.41 -14.94 4.57
C LEU A 64 -3.91 -13.79 5.43
N VAL A 65 -4.54 -12.60 5.33
CA VAL A 65 -4.17 -11.38 6.04
C VAL A 65 -5.38 -10.84 6.80
N ASP A 66 -5.19 -10.44 8.04
CA ASP A 66 -6.18 -9.74 8.86
C ASP A 66 -5.63 -8.42 9.43
N ARG A 67 -4.33 -8.19 9.30
CA ARG A 67 -3.62 -6.98 9.74
C ARG A 67 -2.64 -6.51 8.70
N THR A 68 -2.55 -5.19 8.53
CA THR A 68 -1.55 -4.55 7.69
C THR A 68 -0.90 -3.40 8.45
N LEU A 69 0.41 -3.40 8.52
CA LEU A 69 1.20 -2.24 8.87
C LEU A 69 1.75 -1.64 7.57
N TRP A 70 1.13 -0.55 7.11
CA TRP A 70 1.63 0.18 5.95
C TRP A 70 2.62 1.24 6.40
N VAL A 71 3.87 1.01 6.08
CA VAL A 71 4.98 1.95 6.25
C VAL A 71 5.11 2.74 4.97
N LYS A 72 4.61 3.98 4.97
CA LYS A 72 4.64 4.84 3.80
C LYS A 72 5.69 5.94 3.91
N ASP A 73 6.12 6.44 2.78
CA ASP A 73 6.99 7.61 2.71
C ASP A 73 6.22 8.92 2.94
N LYS A 74 6.92 9.97 3.35
CA LYS A 74 6.34 11.32 3.50
C LYS A 74 5.84 11.91 2.19
N GLY A 75 6.45 11.53 1.07
CA GLY A 75 6.04 11.90 -0.28
C GLY A 75 4.89 11.05 -0.84
N SER A 76 4.48 10.01 -0.10
CA SER A 76 3.33 9.18 -0.46
C SER A 76 2.02 9.93 -0.30
N MET A 77 0.96 9.24 -0.67
CA MET A 77 -0.40 9.76 -0.71
C MET A 77 -0.88 10.26 0.65
N ASP A 78 -1.80 11.23 0.63
CA ASP A 78 -2.41 11.88 1.80
C ASP A 78 -3.33 10.97 2.61
N PHE A 79 -2.79 9.88 3.15
CA PHE A 79 -3.48 9.08 4.15
C PHE A 79 -2.81 9.32 5.50
N MET A 80 -3.57 9.78 6.48
CA MET A 80 -2.99 10.15 7.76
C MET A 80 -2.46 8.93 8.52
N ASP A 81 -1.37 9.10 9.25
CA ASP A 81 -0.91 8.13 10.22
C ASP A 81 -2.01 7.81 11.23
N GLY A 82 -2.19 6.54 11.55
CA GLY A 82 -3.24 6.13 12.45
C GLY A 82 -3.60 4.66 12.34
N PHE A 83 -4.64 4.33 13.09
CA PHE A 83 -5.21 2.99 13.13
C PHE A 83 -6.63 3.00 12.55
N TYR A 84 -6.90 2.09 11.62
CA TYR A 84 -8.15 1.99 10.90
C TYR A 84 -8.66 0.55 10.91
N ASN A 85 -9.98 0.41 11.01
CA ASN A 85 -10.65 -0.88 10.88
C ASN A 85 -11.55 -0.86 9.66
N PHE A 86 -11.20 -1.69 8.68
CA PHE A 86 -12.00 -1.91 7.48
C PHE A 86 -12.56 -3.34 7.46
N ALA A 87 -13.56 -3.54 6.64
CA ALA A 87 -13.97 -4.85 6.22
C ALA A 87 -13.78 -4.97 4.72
N ILE A 88 -13.12 -6.01 4.26
CA ILE A 88 -13.04 -6.31 2.83
C ILE A 88 -14.07 -7.39 2.54
N GLY A 89 -14.97 -7.13 1.60
CA GLY A 89 -16.08 -8.03 1.36
C GLY A 89 -16.75 -7.82 0.02
N ARG A 90 -17.75 -8.66 -0.26
CA ARG A 90 -18.44 -8.70 -1.54
C ARG A 90 -19.81 -8.05 -1.46
N THR A 91 -20.13 -7.28 -2.47
CA THR A 91 -21.48 -6.83 -2.79
C THR A 91 -21.98 -7.56 -4.04
N GLY A 92 -23.18 -7.24 -4.51
CA GLY A 92 -23.66 -7.73 -5.82
C GLY A 92 -22.81 -7.27 -7.02
N GLU A 93 -21.99 -6.25 -6.83
CA GLU A 93 -21.17 -5.62 -7.88
C GLU A 93 -19.68 -6.00 -7.83
N GLY A 94 -19.24 -6.72 -6.79
CA GLY A 94 -17.84 -7.16 -6.64
C GLY A 94 -17.27 -6.92 -5.25
N LEU A 95 -15.94 -6.96 -5.16
CA LEU A 95 -15.19 -6.72 -3.92
C LEU A 95 -15.22 -5.22 -3.56
N ARG A 96 -15.46 -4.92 -2.29
CA ARG A 96 -15.56 -3.55 -1.78
C ARG A 96 -14.85 -3.41 -0.44
N LEU A 97 -14.33 -2.22 -0.18
CA LEU A 97 -13.82 -1.81 1.12
C LEU A 97 -14.97 -1.28 1.97
N GLY A 98 -15.38 -2.06 2.95
CA GLY A 98 -16.43 -1.68 3.89
C GLY A 98 -15.88 -0.78 4.99
N SER A 99 -16.52 0.34 5.21
CA SER A 99 -16.15 1.30 6.25
C SER A 99 -17.35 1.76 7.05
N SER A 100 -17.10 2.32 8.23
CA SER A 100 -18.12 3.06 8.99
C SER A 100 -18.23 4.48 8.44
N LEU A 101 -19.35 5.15 8.71
CA LEU A 101 -19.59 6.52 8.24
C LEU A 101 -18.63 7.56 8.84
N SER A 102 -17.88 7.21 9.88
CA SER A 102 -16.97 8.12 10.61
C SER A 102 -15.48 7.84 10.37
N VAL A 103 -15.14 6.94 9.47
CA VAL A 103 -13.74 6.60 9.17
C VAL A 103 -13.24 7.47 8.02
N PRO A 104 -12.02 8.04 8.10
CA PRO A 104 -11.45 8.77 6.97
C PRO A 104 -11.26 7.84 5.77
N PHE A 105 -11.52 8.36 4.58
CA PHE A 105 -11.41 7.63 3.33
C PHE A 105 -10.15 8.02 2.59
N TYR A 106 -9.57 7.01 1.97
CA TYR A 106 -8.49 7.18 1.03
C TYR A 106 -9.06 7.53 -0.34
N PHE A 107 -8.87 8.77 -0.74
CA PHE A 107 -9.59 9.32 -1.87
C PHE A 107 -9.32 8.64 -3.22
N LEU A 108 -8.19 7.91 -3.34
CA LEU A 108 -7.85 7.13 -4.54
C LEU A 108 -8.51 5.74 -4.61
N ASN A 109 -9.14 5.28 -3.53
CA ASN A 109 -9.89 4.03 -3.54
C ASN A 109 -11.34 4.30 -3.92
N GLU A 110 -11.73 3.83 -5.08
CA GLU A 110 -13.02 4.13 -5.70
C GLU A 110 -14.19 3.29 -5.17
N ASP A 111 -13.90 2.15 -4.59
CA ASP A 111 -14.87 1.08 -4.36
C ASP A 111 -15.23 0.88 -2.88
N TYR A 112 -15.62 1.95 -2.22
CA TYR A 112 -16.17 1.90 -0.86
C TYR A 112 -17.63 1.48 -0.84
N ALA A 113 -18.00 0.74 0.22
CA ALA A 113 -19.39 0.42 0.52
C ALA A 113 -19.67 0.54 2.04
N PRO A 114 -20.91 0.81 2.46
CA PRO A 114 -21.29 0.64 3.84
C PRO A 114 -21.07 -0.81 4.28
N ARG A 115 -20.56 -1.03 5.50
CA ARG A 115 -20.31 -2.39 6.03
C ARG A 115 -21.54 -3.30 5.97
N ASN A 116 -22.72 -2.76 6.20
CA ASN A 116 -23.98 -3.49 6.15
C ASN A 116 -24.44 -3.87 4.74
N ALA A 117 -23.81 -3.33 3.70
CA ALA A 117 -24.05 -3.71 2.31
C ALA A 117 -23.19 -4.91 1.85
N LEU A 118 -22.22 -5.33 2.67
CA LEU A 118 -21.37 -6.48 2.37
C LEU A 118 -22.09 -7.78 2.68
N ILE A 119 -22.18 -8.67 1.69
CA ILE A 119 -22.80 -10.00 1.81
C ILE A 119 -21.89 -10.93 2.60
N THR A 120 -20.60 -10.87 2.32
CA THR A 120 -19.53 -11.57 3.03
C THR A 120 -18.40 -10.59 3.28
N SER A 121 -17.76 -10.66 4.43
CA SER A 121 -16.61 -9.79 4.71
C SER A 121 -15.62 -10.42 5.68
N ARG A 122 -14.39 -9.93 5.62
CA ARG A 122 -13.33 -10.17 6.60
C ARG A 122 -12.83 -8.82 7.12
N GLU A 123 -12.52 -8.79 8.40
CA GLU A 123 -11.97 -7.60 9.03
C GLU A 123 -10.50 -7.42 8.64
N LEU A 124 -10.11 -6.16 8.46
CA LEU A 124 -8.73 -5.73 8.25
C LEU A 124 -8.41 -4.62 9.24
N ALA A 125 -7.44 -4.87 10.11
CA ALA A 125 -6.81 -3.84 10.93
C ALA A 125 -5.64 -3.23 10.16
N LEU A 126 -5.79 -1.96 9.75
CA LEU A 126 -4.76 -1.21 9.05
C LEU A 126 -4.11 -0.20 10.00
N THR A 127 -2.79 -0.28 10.15
CA THR A 127 -1.99 0.76 10.80
C THR A 127 -1.15 1.46 9.74
N VAL A 128 -1.21 2.78 9.69
CA VAL A 128 -0.44 3.61 8.76
C VAL A 128 0.59 4.41 9.53
N VAL A 129 1.85 4.35 9.11
CA VAL A 129 2.95 5.09 9.73
C VAL A 129 3.86 5.74 8.71
N THR A 130 4.18 6.99 8.98
CA THR A 130 5.21 7.78 8.29
C THR A 130 6.36 8.12 9.25
N ASP A 131 6.04 8.29 10.54
CA ASP A 131 7.02 8.59 11.60
C ASP A 131 7.61 7.29 12.17
N LEU A 132 8.77 6.88 11.66
CA LEU A 132 9.47 5.66 12.06
C LEU A 132 10.19 5.78 13.42
N SER A 133 10.13 6.94 14.09
CA SER A 133 10.70 7.09 15.43
C SER A 133 9.92 6.34 16.50
N LYS A 134 8.63 6.04 16.25
CA LYS A 134 7.70 5.40 17.18
C LYS A 134 7.44 3.94 16.76
N PRO A 135 7.92 2.95 17.53
CA PRO A 135 7.66 1.56 17.19
C PRO A 135 6.17 1.20 17.31
N VAL A 136 5.71 0.33 16.42
CA VAL A 136 4.37 -0.27 16.44
C VAL A 136 4.53 -1.74 16.78
N PHE A 137 4.27 -2.10 18.02
CA PHE A 137 4.48 -3.47 18.51
C PHE A 137 3.38 -4.43 18.03
N SER A 138 3.78 -5.62 17.59
CA SER A 138 2.89 -6.76 17.34
C SER A 138 3.65 -8.06 17.61
N ASP A 139 2.95 -9.04 18.19
CA ASP A 139 3.43 -10.39 18.43
C ASP A 139 2.90 -11.40 17.38
N ALA A 140 2.15 -10.92 16.41
CA ALA A 140 1.62 -11.74 15.33
C ALA A 140 2.75 -12.36 14.48
N LYS A 141 2.46 -13.48 13.84
CA LYS A 141 3.25 -13.92 12.68
C LYS A 141 3.09 -12.91 11.55
N TRP A 142 4.15 -12.63 10.83
CA TRP A 142 4.16 -11.57 9.84
C TRP A 142 5.03 -11.89 8.63
N ILE A 143 4.73 -11.23 7.52
CA ILE A 143 5.61 -11.16 6.35
C ILE A 143 6.08 -9.73 6.14
N LEU A 144 7.25 -9.56 5.55
CA LEU A 144 7.78 -8.25 5.13
C LEU A 144 7.68 -8.15 3.61
N SER A 145 6.91 -7.18 3.13
CA SER A 145 6.85 -6.76 1.74
C SER A 145 7.56 -5.42 1.59
N ILE A 146 8.53 -5.34 0.71
CA ILE A 146 9.28 -4.10 0.44
C ILE A 146 9.18 -3.81 -1.05
N ASP A 147 8.37 -2.80 -1.40
CA ASP A 147 8.41 -2.23 -2.74
C ASP A 147 9.55 -1.21 -2.85
N TYR A 148 10.31 -1.30 -3.91
CA TYR A 148 11.43 -0.40 -4.15
C TYR A 148 10.97 1.02 -4.47
N ASP A 149 9.71 1.22 -4.83
CA ASP A 149 9.12 2.54 -5.01
C ASP A 149 9.01 3.36 -3.72
N TYR A 150 9.03 2.71 -2.55
CA TYR A 150 9.20 3.39 -1.26
C TYR A 150 10.48 4.25 -1.21
N PHE A 151 11.52 3.86 -1.94
CA PHE A 151 12.81 4.56 -1.99
C PHE A 151 12.96 5.49 -3.20
N GLY A 152 11.98 5.50 -4.11
CA GLY A 152 11.97 6.35 -5.28
C GLY A 152 10.82 6.00 -6.20
N CYS A 153 9.69 6.69 -6.01
CA CYS A 153 8.46 6.46 -6.73
C CYS A 153 8.35 7.37 -7.96
N ARG A 154 7.91 6.82 -9.06
CA ARG A 154 7.44 7.55 -10.23
C ARG A 154 5.95 7.33 -10.41
N ASN A 155 5.27 8.34 -10.91
CA ASN A 155 3.92 8.15 -11.42
C ASN A 155 3.98 7.87 -12.93
N PRO A 156 3.77 6.62 -13.38
CA PRO A 156 3.80 6.29 -14.81
C PRO A 156 2.67 6.97 -15.60
N GLN A 157 1.63 7.46 -14.91
CA GLN A 157 0.46 8.12 -15.49
C GLN A 157 0.56 9.66 -15.48
N ALA A 158 1.72 10.22 -15.13
CA ALA A 158 1.91 11.68 -15.07
C ALA A 158 1.60 12.39 -16.40
N LYS A 159 1.78 11.71 -17.52
CA LYS A 159 1.43 12.26 -18.87
C LYS A 159 -0.07 12.47 -19.01
N ASP A 160 -0.88 11.58 -18.48
CA ASP A 160 -2.34 11.66 -18.54
C ASP A 160 -2.84 12.88 -17.74
N LEU A 161 -2.12 13.24 -16.67
CA LEU A 161 -2.39 14.46 -15.89
C LEU A 161 -2.24 15.73 -16.75
N GLU A 162 -1.20 15.80 -17.60
CA GLU A 162 -1.01 16.95 -18.48
C GLU A 162 -2.17 17.10 -19.50
N GLU A 163 -2.66 15.99 -20.03
CA GLU A 163 -3.81 15.98 -20.93
C GLU A 163 -5.09 16.40 -20.18
N MET A 164 -5.27 15.91 -18.98
CA MET A 164 -6.41 16.26 -18.13
C MET A 164 -6.38 17.74 -17.73
N ILE A 165 -5.20 18.29 -17.40
CA ILE A 165 -5.03 19.72 -17.14
C ILE A 165 -5.48 20.56 -18.36
N LYS A 166 -5.18 20.10 -19.57
CA LYS A 166 -5.63 20.76 -20.80
C LYS A 166 -7.15 20.69 -20.97
N MET A 167 -7.80 19.62 -20.50
CA MET A 167 -9.25 19.42 -20.65
C MET A 167 -10.08 20.23 -19.64
N ILE A 168 -9.71 20.16 -18.36
CA ILE A 168 -10.54 20.71 -17.25
C ILE A 168 -9.88 21.86 -16.48
N GLY A 169 -8.63 22.15 -16.76
CA GLY A 169 -7.86 23.23 -16.13
C GLY A 169 -7.15 22.84 -14.85
N ALA A 170 -5.94 23.35 -14.63
CA ALA A 170 -5.10 23.08 -13.48
C ALA A 170 -5.74 23.49 -12.15
N GLU A 171 -6.45 24.62 -12.14
CA GLU A 171 -7.17 25.14 -10.95
C GLU A 171 -8.27 24.17 -10.51
N THR A 172 -9.01 23.61 -11.47
CA THR A 172 -10.05 22.61 -11.20
C THR A 172 -9.45 21.36 -10.56
N ILE A 173 -8.36 20.82 -11.13
CA ILE A 173 -7.66 19.65 -10.59
C ILE A 173 -7.15 19.92 -9.18
N SER A 174 -6.50 21.07 -8.94
CA SER A 174 -6.01 21.47 -7.63
C SER A 174 -7.14 21.58 -6.58
N THR A 175 -8.27 22.15 -6.98
CA THR A 175 -9.46 22.26 -6.13
C THR A 175 -10.03 20.87 -5.80
N LEU A 176 -10.14 19.99 -6.77
CA LEU A 176 -10.63 18.63 -6.58
C LEU A 176 -9.70 17.81 -5.67
N TYR A 177 -8.40 17.93 -5.87
CA TYR A 177 -7.40 17.29 -4.99
C TYR A 177 -7.55 17.77 -3.55
N THR A 178 -7.58 19.10 -3.34
CA THR A 178 -7.74 19.69 -2.01
C THR A 178 -9.04 19.25 -1.35
N LYS A 179 -10.15 19.22 -2.09
CA LYS A 179 -11.45 18.75 -1.58
C LYS A 179 -11.37 17.24 -1.25
N GLY A 180 -10.78 16.41 -2.12
CA GLY A 180 -10.63 14.98 -1.91
C GLY A 180 -9.80 14.64 -0.67
N SER A 181 -8.70 15.36 -0.43
CA SER A 181 -7.83 15.14 0.73
C SER A 181 -8.49 15.46 2.07
N THR A 182 -9.59 16.21 2.08
CA THR A 182 -10.36 16.57 3.29
C THR A 182 -11.51 15.61 3.61
N ILE A 183 -11.84 14.68 2.72
CA ILE A 183 -12.95 13.73 2.93
C ILE A 183 -12.67 12.84 4.15
N ARG A 184 -13.67 12.67 5.00
CA ARG A 184 -13.59 11.90 6.25
C ARG A 184 -14.73 10.91 6.43
N THR A 185 -15.76 10.98 5.60
CA THR A 185 -16.94 10.12 5.70
C THR A 185 -17.33 9.52 4.36
N LEU A 186 -18.04 8.39 4.39
CA LEU A 186 -18.56 7.74 3.18
C LEU A 186 -19.53 8.66 2.42
N VAL A 187 -20.33 9.45 3.14
CA VAL A 187 -21.27 10.38 2.52
C VAL A 187 -20.53 11.47 1.73
N GLU A 188 -19.53 12.10 2.36
CA GLU A 188 -18.70 13.11 1.67
C GLU A 188 -17.99 12.53 0.44
N TRP A 189 -17.50 11.29 0.55
CA TRP A 189 -16.85 10.61 -0.58
C TRP A 189 -17.83 10.35 -1.73
N GLN A 190 -19.05 9.87 -1.43
CA GLN A 190 -20.08 9.64 -2.44
C GLN A 190 -20.55 10.94 -3.10
N GLU A 191 -20.72 12.01 -2.33
CA GLU A 191 -21.06 13.34 -2.85
C GLU A 191 -19.94 13.86 -3.75
N PHE A 192 -18.70 13.77 -3.30
CA PHE A 192 -17.53 14.20 -4.06
C PHE A 192 -17.41 13.45 -5.39
N ARG A 193 -17.54 12.12 -5.38
CA ARG A 193 -17.53 11.31 -6.59
C ARG A 193 -18.65 11.70 -7.55
N ASN A 194 -19.87 11.82 -7.05
CA ASN A 194 -21.02 12.22 -7.86
C ASN A 194 -20.86 13.60 -8.48
N ASP A 195 -20.28 14.55 -7.75
CA ASP A 195 -20.01 15.89 -8.26
C ASP A 195 -19.03 15.86 -9.43
N ILE A 196 -17.95 15.08 -9.31
CA ILE A 196 -16.96 14.93 -10.39
C ILE A 196 -17.55 14.20 -11.60
N ASP A 197 -18.27 13.11 -11.38
CA ASP A 197 -18.86 12.34 -12.48
C ASP A 197 -19.90 13.13 -13.27
N ARG A 198 -20.59 14.10 -12.61
CA ARG A 198 -21.47 15.06 -13.31
C ARG A 198 -20.69 16.05 -14.18
N MET A 199 -19.45 16.38 -13.82
CA MET A 199 -18.61 17.27 -14.64
C MET A 199 -18.17 16.58 -15.93
N ALA A 200 -17.63 15.35 -15.81
CA ALA A 200 -17.28 14.51 -16.96
C ALA A 200 -17.14 13.05 -16.50
N PRO A 201 -17.90 12.09 -17.05
CA PRO A 201 -17.80 10.68 -16.70
C PRO A 201 -16.39 10.13 -16.86
N GLY A 202 -15.90 9.38 -15.86
CA GLY A 202 -14.57 8.79 -15.86
C GLY A 202 -13.44 9.73 -15.43
N VAL A 203 -13.70 11.03 -15.24
CA VAL A 203 -12.69 11.99 -14.80
C VAL A 203 -12.23 11.68 -13.38
N PHE A 204 -13.12 11.20 -12.51
CA PHE A 204 -12.74 10.84 -11.15
C PHE A 204 -11.62 9.80 -11.12
N THR A 205 -11.82 8.66 -11.81
CA THR A 205 -10.81 7.60 -11.91
C THR A 205 -9.49 8.12 -12.49
N ALA A 206 -9.56 8.92 -13.54
CA ALA A 206 -8.38 9.47 -14.18
C ALA A 206 -7.64 10.45 -13.24
N ILE A 207 -8.35 11.35 -12.53
CA ILE A 207 -7.74 12.24 -11.52
C ILE A 207 -7.04 11.42 -10.45
N CYS A 208 -7.71 10.40 -9.90
CA CYS A 208 -7.13 9.55 -8.87
C CYS A 208 -5.80 8.94 -9.30
N ARG A 209 -5.73 8.41 -10.51
CA ARG A 209 -4.50 7.81 -11.07
C ARG A 209 -3.41 8.84 -11.35
N CYS A 210 -3.78 10.01 -11.84
CA CYS A 210 -2.81 11.07 -12.13
C CYS A 210 -2.16 11.68 -10.88
N LEU A 211 -2.82 11.56 -9.73
CA LEU A 211 -2.35 12.11 -8.45
C LEU A 211 -1.55 11.10 -7.62
N LEU A 212 -1.15 9.96 -8.20
CA LEU A 212 -0.25 9.01 -7.56
C LEU A 212 1.08 9.68 -7.19
N PRO A 213 1.74 9.23 -6.12
CA PRO A 213 2.97 9.85 -5.64
C PRO A 213 4.09 9.80 -6.69
N SER A 214 4.94 10.84 -6.68
CA SER A 214 6.17 10.87 -7.48
C SER A 214 7.24 11.61 -6.70
N PHE A 215 8.31 10.92 -6.34
CA PHE A 215 9.44 11.47 -5.61
C PHE A 215 10.71 10.68 -5.93
N THR A 216 11.87 11.32 -5.74
CA THR A 216 13.16 10.66 -5.94
C THR A 216 14.13 11.07 -4.85
N TYR A 217 15.05 10.19 -4.51
CA TYR A 217 16.03 10.37 -3.46
C TYR A 217 17.46 10.18 -3.98
N SER A 218 18.41 10.87 -3.37
CA SER A 218 19.83 10.60 -3.54
C SER A 218 20.22 9.27 -2.89
N THR A 219 21.38 8.74 -3.23
CA THR A 219 21.90 7.49 -2.64
C THR A 219 22.04 7.61 -1.11
N GLU A 220 22.45 8.76 -0.61
CA GLU A 220 22.59 9.04 0.82
C GLU A 220 21.23 9.02 1.53
N GLU A 221 20.20 9.59 0.91
CA GLU A 221 18.84 9.59 1.44
C GLU A 221 18.25 8.17 1.45
N ILE A 222 18.45 7.38 0.39
CA ILE A 222 18.06 5.97 0.33
C ILE A 222 18.72 5.18 1.46
N MET A 223 20.03 5.36 1.67
CA MET A 223 20.75 4.72 2.77
C MET A 223 20.20 5.13 4.14
N GLY A 224 19.92 6.42 4.34
CA GLY A 224 19.30 6.94 5.55
C GLY A 224 17.96 6.28 5.84
N LYS A 225 17.07 6.22 4.83
CA LYS A 225 15.77 5.55 4.93
C LYS A 225 15.88 4.05 5.26
N VAL A 226 16.82 3.34 4.65
CA VAL A 226 17.08 1.93 4.96
C VAL A 226 17.48 1.76 6.43
N VAL A 227 18.32 2.65 6.97
CA VAL A 227 18.73 2.60 8.38
C VAL A 227 17.56 2.90 9.32
N GLU A 228 16.75 3.92 9.03
CA GLU A 228 15.56 4.26 9.81
C GLU A 228 14.55 3.10 9.79
N LEU A 229 14.26 2.56 8.62
CA LEU A 229 13.35 1.43 8.44
C LEU A 229 13.85 0.18 9.17
N SER A 230 15.14 -0.15 9.05
CA SER A 230 15.77 -1.25 9.78
C SER A 230 15.59 -1.10 11.30
N SER A 231 15.87 0.08 11.84
CA SER A 231 15.68 0.37 13.27
C SER A 231 14.19 0.25 13.68
N PHE A 232 13.30 0.75 12.87
CA PHE A 232 11.86 0.67 13.12
C PHE A 232 11.36 -0.78 13.14
N ILE A 233 11.67 -1.57 12.12
CA ILE A 233 11.25 -2.98 12.03
C ILE A 233 11.81 -3.78 13.21
N HIS A 234 13.10 -3.60 13.53
CA HIS A 234 13.73 -4.32 14.64
C HIS A 234 13.11 -3.99 16.01
N LYS A 235 12.66 -2.75 16.20
CA LYS A 235 11.95 -2.34 17.44
C LYS A 235 10.47 -2.77 17.46
N SER A 236 9.85 -2.92 16.30
CA SER A 236 8.42 -3.14 16.16
C SER A 236 8.04 -4.61 16.05
N ARG A 237 8.94 -5.47 15.60
CA ARG A 237 8.67 -6.89 15.26
C ARG A 237 9.77 -7.82 15.74
N ASP A 238 9.37 -8.98 16.24
CA ASP A 238 10.30 -10.10 16.48
C ASP A 238 10.57 -10.83 15.16
N ILE A 239 11.83 -10.86 14.74
CA ILE A 239 12.25 -11.54 13.51
C ILE A 239 11.97 -13.03 13.52
N ASN A 240 11.90 -13.67 14.70
CA ASN A 240 11.54 -15.08 14.83
C ASN A 240 10.09 -15.38 14.42
N ASN A 241 9.22 -14.37 14.39
CA ASN A 241 7.84 -14.46 13.92
C ASN A 241 7.71 -14.12 12.41
N CYS A 242 8.80 -13.75 11.74
CA CYS A 242 8.81 -13.45 10.31
C CYS A 242 8.70 -14.73 9.49
N LEU A 243 7.66 -14.87 8.69
CA LEU A 243 7.40 -16.03 7.83
C LEU A 243 8.11 -15.94 6.48
N GLY A 244 8.37 -14.72 6.00
CA GLY A 244 9.02 -14.47 4.71
C GLY A 244 9.31 -13.00 4.47
N ILE A 245 10.27 -12.73 3.60
CA ILE A 245 10.67 -11.39 3.17
C ILE A 245 10.58 -11.36 1.64
N TYR A 246 9.84 -10.38 1.12
CA TYR A 246 9.56 -10.25 -0.29
C TYR A 246 10.03 -8.88 -0.76
N LEU A 247 10.95 -8.85 -1.72
CA LEU A 247 11.51 -7.65 -2.33
C LEU A 247 10.89 -7.49 -3.71
N ILE A 248 10.24 -6.37 -3.96
CA ILE A 248 9.46 -6.11 -5.16
C ILE A 248 10.12 -5.00 -5.96
N ASP A 249 10.43 -5.27 -7.21
CA ASP A 249 11.16 -4.34 -8.08
C ASP A 249 10.30 -3.17 -8.59
N SER A 250 9.05 -3.42 -8.98
CA SER A 250 8.08 -2.47 -9.57
C SER A 250 8.64 -1.60 -10.70
N VAL A 251 9.67 -2.10 -11.40
CA VAL A 251 10.28 -1.42 -12.55
C VAL A 251 9.45 -1.63 -13.81
N GLY A 252 8.86 -2.81 -13.97
CA GLY A 252 8.05 -3.18 -15.13
C GLY A 252 6.78 -2.35 -15.24
N SER A 253 6.11 -2.10 -14.12
CA SER A 253 4.95 -1.22 -14.00
C SER A 253 5.31 0.27 -14.13
N GLY A 254 6.59 0.62 -13.94
CA GLY A 254 7.11 1.97 -14.06
C GLY A 254 7.00 2.81 -12.78
N PHE A 255 6.57 2.22 -11.66
CA PHE A 255 6.50 2.92 -10.38
C PHE A 255 7.89 3.13 -9.77
N THR A 256 8.78 2.13 -9.82
CA THR A 256 10.17 2.32 -9.41
C THR A 256 10.99 2.97 -10.52
N ASP A 257 11.79 3.98 -10.17
CA ASP A 257 12.73 4.60 -11.11
C ASP A 257 13.82 3.61 -11.53
N SER A 258 13.77 3.16 -12.78
CA SER A 258 14.75 2.21 -13.33
C SER A 258 16.20 2.72 -13.23
N ALA A 259 16.42 4.04 -13.25
CA ALA A 259 17.75 4.62 -13.09
C ALA A 259 18.29 4.49 -11.66
N LYS A 260 17.41 4.33 -10.67
CA LYS A 260 17.74 4.17 -9.25
C LYS A 260 17.67 2.73 -8.76
N HIS A 261 17.06 1.84 -9.51
CA HIS A 261 16.81 0.46 -9.11
C HIS A 261 18.06 -0.26 -8.57
N ALA A 262 19.19 -0.19 -9.27
CA ALA A 262 20.41 -0.87 -8.84
C ALA A 262 20.97 -0.34 -7.50
N GLU A 263 20.82 0.95 -7.22
CA GLU A 263 21.22 1.57 -5.95
C GLU A 263 20.29 1.12 -4.81
N ILE A 264 18.98 1.14 -5.06
CA ILE A 264 17.95 0.70 -4.11
C ILE A 264 18.16 -0.77 -3.77
N ASP A 265 18.26 -1.63 -4.78
CA ASP A 265 18.47 -3.07 -4.63
C ASP A 265 19.71 -3.38 -3.78
N LYS A 266 20.84 -2.72 -4.05
CA LYS A 266 22.06 -2.88 -3.27
C LYS A 266 21.88 -2.49 -1.80
N CYS A 267 21.22 -1.37 -1.52
CA CYS A 267 21.02 -0.89 -0.16
C CYS A 267 20.06 -1.80 0.62
N VAL A 268 18.96 -2.21 -0.01
CA VAL A 268 17.94 -3.08 0.60
C VAL A 268 18.51 -4.47 0.87
N LYS A 269 19.18 -5.09 -0.10
CA LYS A 269 19.84 -6.40 0.09
C LYS A 269 20.84 -6.40 1.22
N ALA A 270 21.71 -5.38 1.29
CA ALA A 270 22.68 -5.25 2.38
C ALA A 270 22.02 -5.07 3.76
N TRP A 271 20.82 -4.49 3.82
CA TRP A 271 20.03 -4.44 5.05
C TRP A 271 19.43 -5.81 5.39
N ILE A 272 18.78 -6.46 4.45
CA ILE A 272 18.13 -7.76 4.65
C ILE A 272 19.13 -8.81 5.11
N ASP A 273 20.35 -8.81 4.55
CA ASP A 273 21.43 -9.72 5.01
C ASP A 273 21.77 -9.48 6.48
N ARG A 274 21.85 -8.21 6.92
CA ARG A 274 22.08 -7.88 8.35
C ARG A 274 20.88 -8.21 9.25
N LEU A 275 19.66 -8.11 8.74
CA LEU A 275 18.46 -8.49 9.48
C LEU A 275 18.42 -9.99 9.77
N ARG A 276 18.91 -10.81 8.81
CA ARG A 276 18.95 -12.28 8.90
C ARG A 276 20.13 -12.83 9.69
N TYR A 277 21.22 -12.07 9.74
CA TYR A 277 22.48 -12.45 10.41
C TYR A 277 22.95 -11.30 11.33
N PRO A 278 22.22 -11.07 12.45
CA PRO A 278 22.50 -9.96 13.36
C PRO A 278 23.85 -10.07 14.09
#